data_b733375d24dff7873a1d229a65d38ee8
#
_entry.id   b733375d24dff7873a1d229a65d38ee8
#
_cell.length_a   1.000
_cell.length_b   1.000
_cell.length_c   1.000
_cell.angle_alpha   90.00
_cell.angle_beta   90.00
_cell.angle_gamma   90.00
#
_symmetry.space_group_name_H-M   'P 1'
#
loop_
_entity.id
_entity.type
_entity.pdbx_description
1 polymer ?
#
loop_
_entity_poly.entity_id
_entity_poly.type
_entity_poly.pdbx_seq_one_letter_code
_entity_poly.pdbx_strand_id
1 'polypeptide(L)'
;MQESGDNAVDVRMDTTGINFKKNIRNGGCIQNVNSTNFYFSTTNTAVAEYMREMYLNTAFEQSFTDLDGRFGLNALAGCEYTTVYKGKEEQLPYGYEEKIKEDDTYAMYRSGSSLPFSYVYDSYMDKEDYDKLSVTEKQQAALQVCVVDKDEELTGLNEASESVKYTDQEIPYEVESSKDVKVLEDGFKVSRNGGSITLKFDGLD
;
A
#
# COMPACT_ATOMS: atom_id res chain seq x y z
N MET A 1 10.36 -13.71 -19.95
CA MET A 1 9.95 -13.90 -18.56
C MET A 1 8.93 -15.04 -18.50
N GLN A 2 9.37 -16.23 -18.62
CA GLN A 2 8.53 -17.44 -18.48
C GLN A 2 9.46 -18.53 -18.00
N GLU A 3 9.55 -18.67 -16.67
CA GLU A 3 10.09 -19.86 -16.00
C GLU A 3 10.06 -19.63 -14.47
N SER A 4 8.88 -19.47 -13.93
CA SER A 4 8.52 -19.96 -12.63
C SER A 4 7.18 -20.65 -12.80
N GLY A 5 7.10 -21.93 -12.42
CA GLY A 5 5.91 -22.75 -12.56
C GLY A 5 4.76 -22.38 -11.62
N ASP A 6 4.83 -21.21 -11.01
CA ASP A 6 3.73 -20.59 -10.29
C ASP A 6 2.90 -19.81 -11.31
N ASN A 7 1.62 -20.12 -11.37
CA ASN A 7 0.68 -19.46 -12.26
C ASN A 7 0.74 -17.96 -12.02
N ALA A 8 1.22 -17.19 -12.98
CA ALA A 8 1.33 -15.72 -12.93
C ALA A 8 -0.03 -15.01 -12.69
N VAL A 9 -1.10 -15.77 -12.57
CA VAL A 9 -2.47 -15.32 -12.28
C VAL A 9 -2.68 -15.06 -10.79
N ASP A 10 -1.91 -15.69 -9.91
CA ASP A 10 -2.19 -15.73 -8.47
C ASP A 10 -1.37 -14.74 -7.65
N VAL A 11 -0.47 -14.00 -8.28
CA VAL A 11 0.40 -13.04 -7.59
C VAL A 11 0.36 -11.67 -8.27
N ARG A 12 0.63 -10.62 -7.49
CA ARG A 12 0.77 -9.25 -8.00
C ARG A 12 2.19 -8.76 -7.87
N MET A 13 2.50 -7.80 -8.74
CA MET A 13 3.74 -7.04 -8.69
C MET A 13 3.44 -5.62 -8.22
N ASP A 14 4.14 -5.19 -7.19
CA ASP A 14 4.25 -3.79 -6.82
C ASP A 14 5.25 -3.10 -7.77
N THR A 15 4.89 -1.93 -8.26
CA THR A 15 5.70 -1.17 -9.20
C THR A 15 6.20 0.15 -8.62
N THR A 16 6.08 0.35 -7.32
CA THR A 16 6.47 1.59 -6.62
C THR A 16 7.92 2.00 -6.94
N GLY A 17 8.82 1.05 -6.93
CA GLY A 17 10.26 1.30 -7.10
C GLY A 17 10.71 1.68 -8.52
N ILE A 18 9.93 1.40 -9.55
CA ILE A 18 10.25 1.78 -10.94
C ILE A 18 9.48 3.00 -11.40
N ASN A 19 8.85 3.65 -10.44
CA ASN A 19 7.90 4.67 -10.74
C ASN A 19 8.50 5.81 -11.54
N PHE A 20 8.06 5.96 -12.71
CA PHE A 20 7.03 6.87 -13.10
C PHE A 20 7.54 8.16 -13.69
N LYS A 21 8.83 8.33 -13.84
CA LYS A 21 9.34 9.40 -14.72
C LYS A 21 8.78 9.30 -16.14
N LYS A 22 8.15 8.18 -16.50
CA LYS A 22 7.63 7.91 -17.85
C LYS A 22 6.12 7.71 -17.93
N ASN A 23 5.34 7.90 -16.86
CA ASN A 23 3.88 7.78 -16.90
C ASN A 23 3.33 6.53 -17.64
N ILE A 24 3.98 5.38 -17.49
CA ILE A 24 3.48 4.14 -18.07
C ILE A 24 2.36 3.62 -17.16
N ARG A 25 1.15 4.07 -17.45
CA ARG A 25 -0.06 3.54 -16.82
C ARG A 25 -0.40 2.20 -17.44
N ASN A 26 -0.97 1.30 -16.63
CA ASN A 26 -1.33 -0.06 -17.09
C ASN A 26 -0.14 -0.86 -17.63
N GLY A 27 1.07 -0.61 -17.12
CA GLY A 27 2.27 -1.34 -17.50
C GLY A 27 2.14 -2.86 -17.29
N GLY A 28 1.42 -3.28 -16.25
CA GLY A 28 1.11 -4.69 -15.99
C GLY A 28 0.37 -5.36 -17.14
N CYS A 29 -0.62 -4.69 -17.72
CA CYS A 29 -1.36 -5.22 -18.88
C CYS A 29 -0.46 -5.42 -20.11
N ILE A 30 0.50 -4.51 -20.34
CA ILE A 30 1.43 -4.61 -21.46
C ILE A 30 2.41 -5.78 -21.24
N GLN A 31 2.82 -5.99 -19.99
CA GLN A 31 3.79 -7.01 -19.61
C GLN A 31 3.14 -8.37 -19.29
N ASN A 32 1.81 -8.44 -19.33
CA ASN A 32 1.02 -9.60 -18.94
C ASN A 32 1.32 -10.06 -17.50
N VAL A 33 1.37 -9.12 -16.57
CA VAL A 33 1.52 -9.36 -15.14
C VAL A 33 0.42 -8.64 -14.38
N ASN A 34 -0.06 -9.23 -13.30
CA ASN A 34 -0.95 -8.53 -12.38
C ASN A 34 -0.15 -7.46 -11.64
N SER A 35 -0.71 -6.27 -11.52
CA SER A 35 -0.02 -5.13 -10.91
C SER A 35 -1.01 -4.29 -10.13
N THR A 36 -0.52 -3.59 -9.11
CA THR A 36 -1.27 -2.58 -8.38
C THR A 36 -1.38 -1.25 -9.13
N ASN A 37 -0.74 -1.14 -10.28
CA ASN A 37 -0.76 0.08 -11.08
C ASN A 37 -1.76 -0.03 -12.23
N PHE A 38 -2.79 0.80 -12.20
CA PHE A 38 -3.77 0.86 -13.27
C PHE A 38 -4.35 2.26 -13.48
N TYR A 39 -4.88 2.47 -14.66
CA TYR A 39 -5.71 3.63 -15.00
C TYR A 39 -6.94 3.17 -15.78
N PHE A 40 -8.11 3.56 -15.29
CA PHE A 40 -9.38 3.35 -15.98
C PHE A 40 -10.18 4.66 -16.02
N SER A 41 -10.86 4.91 -17.12
CA SER A 41 -11.74 6.10 -17.24
C SER A 41 -12.92 6.07 -16.27
N THR A 42 -13.32 4.86 -15.83
CA THR A 42 -14.33 4.64 -14.80
C THR A 42 -13.74 3.71 -13.74
N THR A 43 -13.65 4.18 -12.51
CA THR A 43 -13.12 3.39 -11.39
C THR A 43 -14.30 2.75 -10.65
N ASN A 44 -14.10 1.51 -10.18
CA ASN A 44 -15.01 0.86 -9.27
C ASN A 44 -15.08 1.68 -7.97
N THR A 45 -16.32 1.95 -7.50
CA THR A 45 -16.56 2.78 -6.31
C THR A 45 -15.86 2.22 -5.07
N ALA A 46 -15.90 0.91 -4.83
CA ALA A 46 -15.25 0.28 -3.68
C ALA A 46 -13.72 0.48 -3.71
N VAL A 47 -13.10 0.44 -4.89
CA VAL A 47 -11.66 0.72 -5.03
C VAL A 47 -11.36 2.19 -4.71
N ALA A 48 -12.18 3.13 -5.21
CA ALA A 48 -12.00 4.55 -4.95
C ALA A 48 -12.20 4.89 -3.46
N GLU A 49 -13.15 4.25 -2.81
CA GLU A 49 -13.40 4.37 -1.37
C GLU A 49 -12.21 3.82 -0.56
N TYR A 50 -11.75 2.62 -0.89
CA TYR A 50 -10.57 2.03 -0.27
C TYR A 50 -9.33 2.94 -0.39
N MET A 51 -9.08 3.52 -1.57
CA MET A 51 -7.98 4.47 -1.77
C MET A 51 -8.10 5.68 -0.86
N ARG A 52 -9.31 6.23 -0.72
CA ARG A 52 -9.57 7.38 0.15
C ARG A 52 -9.41 7.02 1.62
N GLU A 53 -9.97 5.91 2.06
CA GLU A 53 -9.88 5.44 3.45
C GLU A 53 -8.44 5.17 3.88
N MET A 54 -7.61 4.67 2.97
CA MET A 54 -6.21 4.37 3.22
C MET A 54 -5.27 5.55 2.94
N TYR A 55 -5.80 6.73 2.56
CA TYR A 55 -5.00 7.88 2.14
C TYR A 55 -3.91 7.51 1.12
N LEU A 56 -4.22 6.62 0.21
CA LEU A 56 -3.35 6.29 -0.90
C LEU A 56 -3.33 7.43 -1.91
N ASN A 57 -2.29 7.53 -2.73
CA ASN A 57 -2.10 8.59 -3.72
C ASN A 57 -3.36 8.82 -4.57
N THR A 58 -4.17 9.78 -4.17
CA THR A 58 -5.52 10.04 -4.66
C THR A 58 -5.59 11.25 -5.59
N ALA A 59 -4.49 11.64 -6.23
CA ALA A 59 -4.50 12.77 -7.17
C ALA A 59 -5.58 12.61 -8.25
N PHE A 60 -5.88 11.36 -8.62
CA PHE A 60 -6.97 11.01 -9.55
C PHE A 60 -7.57 9.66 -9.14
N GLU A 61 -8.84 9.62 -8.81
CA GLU A 61 -9.55 8.37 -8.47
C GLU A 61 -9.54 7.32 -9.60
N GLN A 62 -9.28 7.73 -10.83
CA GLN A 62 -9.13 6.83 -11.97
C GLN A 62 -7.73 6.21 -12.11
N SER A 63 -6.77 6.64 -11.29
CA SER A 63 -5.39 6.20 -11.36
C SER A 63 -4.94 5.65 -10.01
N PHE A 64 -4.74 4.36 -9.96
CA PHE A 64 -4.13 3.69 -8.83
C PHE A 64 -2.66 3.46 -9.18
N THR A 65 -1.76 4.06 -8.44
CA THR A 65 -0.33 4.00 -8.77
C THR A 65 0.39 2.89 -8.03
N ASP A 66 0.05 2.67 -6.79
CA ASP A 66 0.60 1.63 -5.91
C ASP A 66 -0.04 1.70 -4.51
N LEU A 67 0.52 0.99 -3.56
CA LEU A 67 0.11 0.96 -2.16
C LEU A 67 1.08 1.76 -1.26
N ASP A 68 1.77 2.75 -1.81
CA ASP A 68 2.75 3.62 -1.14
C ASP A 68 3.88 2.85 -0.43
N GLY A 69 4.21 1.65 -0.91
CA GLY A 69 5.20 0.77 -0.30
C GLY A 69 4.83 0.26 1.09
N ARG A 70 3.56 0.37 1.49
CA ARG A 70 3.09 -0.04 2.82
C ARG A 70 3.02 -1.56 2.90
N PHE A 71 3.84 -2.13 3.77
CA PHE A 71 4.02 -3.57 3.93
C PHE A 71 2.70 -4.33 4.10
N GLY A 72 1.85 -3.92 5.04
CA GLY A 72 0.56 -4.59 5.31
C GLY A 72 -0.39 -4.56 4.12
N LEU A 73 -0.46 -3.45 3.40
CA LEU A 73 -1.31 -3.31 2.21
C LEU A 73 -0.77 -4.14 1.04
N ASN A 74 0.54 -4.16 0.86
CA ASN A 74 1.17 -5.02 -0.14
C ASN A 74 0.92 -6.50 0.14
N ALA A 75 1.02 -6.91 1.41
CA ALA A 75 0.72 -8.29 1.84
C ALA A 75 -0.74 -8.65 1.52
N LEU A 76 -1.71 -7.84 1.95
CA LEU A 76 -3.14 -8.03 1.68
C LEU A 76 -3.48 -8.09 0.19
N ALA A 77 -2.80 -7.27 -0.61
CA ALA A 77 -3.01 -7.25 -2.05
C ALA A 77 -2.33 -8.41 -2.78
N GLY A 78 -1.58 -9.27 -2.10
CA GLY A 78 -0.83 -10.36 -2.73
C GLY A 78 0.31 -9.86 -3.62
N CYS A 79 0.94 -8.74 -3.25
CA CYS A 79 2.09 -8.19 -3.96
C CYS A 79 3.34 -8.96 -3.57
N GLU A 80 3.60 -10.04 -4.27
CA GLU A 80 4.75 -10.92 -3.99
C GLU A 80 6.06 -10.36 -4.53
N TYR A 81 6.01 -9.62 -5.64
CA TYR A 81 7.21 -9.10 -6.30
C TYR A 81 7.21 -7.59 -6.38
N THR A 82 8.39 -7.01 -6.30
CA THR A 82 8.63 -5.60 -6.65
C THR A 82 9.87 -5.46 -7.51
N THR A 83 9.98 -4.33 -8.20
CA THR A 83 11.11 -4.03 -9.07
C THR A 83 11.61 -2.62 -8.79
N VAL A 84 12.91 -2.45 -8.64
CA VAL A 84 13.57 -1.15 -8.50
C VAL A 84 14.62 -0.95 -9.58
N TYR A 85 15.02 0.29 -9.81
CA TYR A 85 16.19 0.56 -10.64
C TYR A 85 17.44 0.00 -9.95
N LYS A 86 18.30 -0.63 -10.72
CA LYS A 86 19.61 -1.10 -10.24
C LYS A 86 20.41 0.06 -9.63
N GLY A 87 20.95 -0.15 -8.43
CA GLY A 87 21.62 0.88 -7.65
C GLY A 87 20.68 1.86 -6.95
N LYS A 88 19.38 1.49 -6.83
CA LYS A 88 18.35 2.22 -6.11
C LYS A 88 17.62 1.32 -5.09
N GLU A 89 18.35 0.38 -4.53
CA GLU A 89 17.84 -0.58 -3.56
C GLU A 89 17.35 0.09 -2.26
N GLU A 90 17.79 1.31 -1.98
CA GLU A 90 17.27 2.13 -0.89
C GLU A 90 15.79 2.53 -1.06
N GLN A 91 15.23 2.33 -2.25
CA GLN A 91 13.80 2.57 -2.56
C GLN A 91 12.94 1.31 -2.43
N LEU A 92 13.52 0.18 -2.04
CA LEU A 92 12.75 -1.04 -1.81
C LEU A 92 11.78 -0.83 -0.66
N PRO A 93 10.50 -1.18 -0.83
CA PRO A 93 9.58 -1.26 0.29
C PRO A 93 10.07 -2.31 1.31
N TYR A 94 9.74 -2.08 2.57
CA TYR A 94 10.02 -3.06 3.62
C TYR A 94 9.40 -4.43 3.30
N GLY A 95 10.12 -5.50 3.65
CA GLY A 95 9.66 -6.88 3.43
C GLY A 95 10.02 -7.50 2.08
N TYR A 96 10.69 -6.78 1.19
CA TYR A 96 11.21 -7.32 -0.07
C TYR A 96 12.72 -7.54 0.01
N GLU A 97 13.12 -8.69 0.52
CA GLU A 97 14.53 -8.97 0.87
C GLU A 97 15.22 -9.92 -0.12
N GLU A 98 14.47 -10.80 -0.78
CA GLU A 98 15.02 -11.81 -1.66
C GLU A 98 15.19 -11.26 -3.08
N LYS A 99 16.42 -11.05 -3.53
CA LYS A 99 16.72 -10.68 -4.92
C LYS A 99 16.53 -11.91 -5.83
N ILE A 100 15.55 -11.86 -6.71
CA ILE A 100 15.20 -12.96 -7.62
C ILE A 100 15.97 -12.84 -8.94
N LYS A 101 16.03 -11.61 -9.48
CA LYS A 101 16.64 -11.38 -10.80
C LYS A 101 17.16 -9.96 -10.90
N GLU A 102 18.16 -9.80 -11.76
CA GLU A 102 18.72 -8.49 -12.09
C GLU A 102 19.11 -8.47 -13.58
N ASP A 103 18.93 -7.33 -14.22
CA ASP A 103 19.48 -7.03 -15.54
C ASP A 103 20.31 -5.73 -15.49
N ASP A 104 20.59 -5.12 -16.63
CA ASP A 104 21.38 -3.89 -16.69
C ASP A 104 20.67 -2.66 -16.12
N THR A 105 19.35 -2.71 -15.95
CA THR A 105 18.50 -1.57 -15.59
C THR A 105 17.74 -1.78 -14.30
N TYR A 106 17.27 -3.00 -14.06
CA TYR A 106 16.34 -3.31 -12.98
C TYR A 106 16.80 -4.48 -12.13
N ALA A 107 16.42 -4.46 -10.87
CA ALA A 107 16.51 -5.59 -9.95
C ALA A 107 15.10 -5.92 -9.41
N MET A 108 14.75 -7.20 -9.42
CA MET A 108 13.48 -7.74 -8.94
C MET A 108 13.67 -8.43 -7.60
N TYR A 109 12.79 -8.14 -6.68
CA TYR A 109 12.80 -8.70 -5.33
C TYR A 109 11.47 -9.37 -5.00
N ARG A 110 11.53 -10.33 -4.09
CA ARG A 110 10.39 -11.09 -3.58
C ARG A 110 10.15 -10.79 -2.12
N SER A 111 8.88 -10.70 -1.74
CA SER A 111 8.43 -10.66 -0.36
C SER A 111 8.06 -12.06 0.10
N GLY A 112 8.51 -12.44 1.31
CA GLY A 112 8.08 -13.67 1.97
C GLY A 112 6.75 -13.56 2.71
N SER A 113 6.10 -12.39 2.68
CA SER A 113 4.92 -12.09 3.49
C SER A 113 3.67 -11.75 2.67
N SER A 114 3.69 -11.94 1.36
CA SER A 114 2.49 -11.75 0.53
C SER A 114 1.44 -12.82 0.87
N LEU A 115 0.19 -12.38 1.02
CA LEU A 115 -0.92 -13.31 1.16
C LEU A 115 -1.30 -13.91 -0.21
N PRO A 116 -1.84 -15.13 -0.24
CA PRO A 116 -2.35 -15.69 -1.47
C PRO A 116 -3.50 -14.84 -2.02
N PHE A 117 -3.79 -14.96 -3.30
CA PHE A 117 -4.88 -14.21 -3.95
C PHE A 117 -6.24 -14.41 -3.26
N SER A 118 -6.43 -15.55 -2.63
CA SER A 118 -7.64 -15.91 -1.91
C SER A 118 -7.27 -16.40 -0.51
N TYR A 119 -7.84 -15.78 0.51
CA TYR A 119 -7.67 -16.15 1.91
C TYR A 119 -9.00 -15.96 2.65
N VAL A 120 -9.12 -16.54 3.83
CA VAL A 120 -10.32 -16.50 4.65
C VAL A 120 -10.02 -15.88 6.01
N TYR A 121 -11.02 -15.22 6.57
CA TYR A 121 -11.03 -14.78 7.96
C TYR A 121 -11.92 -15.69 8.79
N ASP A 122 -11.57 -15.83 10.04
CA ASP A 122 -12.39 -16.50 11.07
C ASP A 122 -13.14 -15.51 11.96
N SER A 123 -12.89 -14.23 11.75
CA SER A 123 -13.41 -13.14 12.55
C SER A 123 -13.79 -11.96 11.67
N TYR A 124 -14.74 -11.15 12.14
CA TYR A 124 -15.19 -9.95 11.43
C TYR A 124 -15.29 -8.74 12.36
N MET A 125 -15.34 -7.57 11.75
CA MET A 125 -15.59 -6.29 12.40
C MET A 125 -16.68 -5.55 11.61
N ASP A 126 -17.63 -4.95 12.33
CA ASP A 126 -18.63 -4.09 11.71
C ASP A 126 -18.01 -2.85 11.07
N LYS A 127 -18.52 -2.47 9.89
CA LYS A 127 -18.04 -1.27 9.15
C LYS A 127 -18.14 -0.01 10.00
N GLU A 128 -19.17 0.11 10.86
CA GLU A 128 -19.31 1.25 11.76
C GLU A 128 -18.17 1.40 12.76
N ASP A 129 -17.61 0.30 13.25
CA ASP A 129 -16.46 0.31 14.15
C ASP A 129 -15.16 0.52 13.39
N TYR A 130 -15.04 -0.10 12.23
CA TYR A 130 -13.90 0.12 11.34
C TYR A 130 -13.76 1.59 10.93
N ASP A 131 -14.86 2.30 10.67
CA ASP A 131 -14.84 3.70 10.23
C ASP A 131 -14.31 4.66 11.29
N LYS A 132 -14.39 4.30 12.57
CA LYS A 132 -13.85 5.07 13.69
C LYS A 132 -12.33 4.97 13.84
N LEU A 133 -11.72 3.97 13.20
CA LEU A 133 -10.29 3.70 13.30
C LEU A 133 -9.47 4.74 12.52
N SER A 134 -8.28 5.03 13.01
CA SER A 134 -7.25 5.75 12.27
C SER A 134 -6.78 4.93 11.05
N VAL A 135 -6.08 5.57 10.11
CA VAL A 135 -5.59 4.88 8.91
C VAL A 135 -4.64 3.73 9.24
N THR A 136 -3.79 3.90 10.22
CA THR A 136 -2.86 2.86 10.67
C THR A 136 -3.59 1.70 11.34
N GLU A 137 -4.59 1.97 12.17
CA GLU A 137 -5.44 0.96 12.77
C GLU A 137 -6.28 0.21 11.73
N LYS A 138 -6.83 0.91 10.73
CA LYS A 138 -7.55 0.29 9.60
C LYS A 138 -6.69 -0.74 8.86
N GLN A 139 -5.43 -0.42 8.60
CA GLN A 139 -4.50 -1.36 7.95
C GLN A 139 -4.24 -2.58 8.83
N GLN A 140 -4.07 -2.39 10.13
CA GLN A 140 -3.84 -3.47 11.08
C GLN A 140 -5.10 -4.33 11.28
N ALA A 141 -6.28 -3.72 11.33
CA ALA A 141 -7.55 -4.44 11.40
C ALA A 141 -7.76 -5.32 10.17
N ALA A 142 -7.52 -4.80 8.97
CA ALA A 142 -7.67 -5.54 7.72
C ALA A 142 -6.75 -6.78 7.60
N LEU A 143 -5.67 -6.85 8.37
CA LEU A 143 -4.82 -8.06 8.48
C LEU A 143 -5.36 -9.10 9.46
N GLN A 144 -6.37 -8.77 10.26
CA GLN A 144 -6.85 -9.61 11.35
C GLN A 144 -8.32 -10.01 11.19
N VAL A 145 -9.15 -9.17 10.58
CA VAL A 145 -10.59 -9.37 10.48
C VAL A 145 -11.13 -8.97 9.10
N CYS A 146 -12.25 -9.60 8.72
CA CYS A 146 -13.04 -9.15 7.59
C CYS A 146 -13.93 -7.97 8.03
N VAL A 147 -13.98 -6.91 7.24
CA VAL A 147 -14.90 -5.79 7.48
C VAL A 147 -16.20 -6.05 6.73
N VAL A 148 -17.32 -5.97 7.44
CA VAL A 148 -18.65 -6.28 6.89
C VAL A 148 -19.67 -5.20 7.24
N ASP A 149 -20.67 -5.05 6.42
CA ASP A 149 -21.81 -4.21 6.72
C ASP A 149 -22.68 -4.88 7.79
N LYS A 150 -23.26 -4.07 8.69
CA LYS A 150 -23.98 -4.52 9.89
C LYS A 150 -25.23 -5.40 9.59
N ASP A 151 -25.77 -5.30 8.39
CA ASP A 151 -26.99 -6.00 7.99
C ASP A 151 -26.72 -7.44 7.46
N GLU A 152 -25.48 -7.89 7.46
CA GLU A 152 -25.14 -9.22 6.99
C GLU A 152 -25.20 -10.25 8.12
N GLU A 153 -26.04 -11.27 7.97
CA GLU A 153 -26.04 -12.43 8.86
C GLU A 153 -24.84 -13.34 8.56
N LEU A 154 -23.82 -13.24 9.41
CA LEU A 154 -22.63 -14.07 9.30
C LEU A 154 -22.72 -15.29 10.20
N THR A 155 -22.78 -16.46 9.59
CA THR A 155 -22.76 -17.73 10.34
C THR A 155 -21.35 -18.32 10.36
N GLY A 156 -20.86 -18.64 11.55
CA GLY A 156 -19.55 -19.28 11.72
C GLY A 156 -18.36 -18.34 11.83
N LEU A 157 -18.57 -17.02 11.83
CA LEU A 157 -17.57 -16.03 12.16
C LEU A 157 -17.82 -15.43 13.53
N ASN A 158 -16.76 -15.00 14.20
CA ASN A 158 -16.84 -14.32 15.49
C ASN A 158 -16.70 -12.82 15.30
N GLU A 159 -17.56 -12.06 15.96
CA GLU A 159 -17.33 -10.62 16.05
C GLU A 159 -16.06 -10.33 16.88
N ALA A 160 -15.19 -9.51 16.36
CA ALA A 160 -13.85 -9.31 16.91
C ALA A 160 -13.47 -7.84 17.10
N SER A 161 -14.43 -6.90 17.05
CA SER A 161 -14.18 -5.47 17.16
C SER A 161 -13.35 -5.10 18.41
N GLU A 162 -13.59 -5.78 19.55
CA GLU A 162 -12.83 -5.55 20.79
C GLU A 162 -11.54 -6.37 20.91
N SER A 163 -11.33 -7.38 20.04
CA SER A 163 -10.19 -8.29 20.11
C SER A 163 -9.07 -7.98 19.13
N VAL A 164 -9.29 -7.09 18.18
CA VAL A 164 -8.26 -6.63 17.24
C VAL A 164 -7.16 -5.90 18.00
N LYS A 165 -5.93 -6.29 17.72
CA LYS A 165 -4.75 -5.71 18.36
C LYS A 165 -4.13 -4.66 17.46
N TYR A 166 -3.94 -3.48 18.00
CA TYR A 166 -3.25 -2.39 17.35
C TYR A 166 -1.87 -2.20 17.96
N THR A 167 -0.89 -1.98 17.12
CA THR A 167 0.44 -1.57 17.57
C THR A 167 0.58 -0.09 17.27
N ASP A 168 0.41 0.73 18.30
CA ASP A 168 0.53 2.17 18.21
C ASP A 168 1.92 2.55 18.73
N GLN A 169 2.84 2.76 17.81
CA GLN A 169 4.14 3.31 18.13
C GLN A 169 4.23 4.67 17.44
N GLU A 170 3.97 5.72 18.20
CA GLU A 170 4.27 7.07 17.75
C GLU A 170 5.78 7.24 17.66
N ILE A 171 6.26 7.57 16.48
CA ILE A 171 7.65 7.95 16.27
C ILE A 171 7.72 9.46 16.41
N PRO A 172 8.32 10.00 17.49
CA PRO A 172 8.47 11.44 17.64
C PRO A 172 9.35 12.00 16.52
N TYR A 173 8.96 13.11 15.96
CA TYR A 173 9.71 13.77 14.89
C TYR A 173 9.70 15.30 15.06
N GLU A 174 10.74 15.93 14.55
CA GLU A 174 10.83 17.38 14.40
C GLU A 174 10.52 17.79 12.97
N VAL A 175 9.76 18.88 12.81
CA VAL A 175 9.41 19.42 11.49
C VAL A 175 10.25 20.65 11.21
N GLU A 176 11.04 20.60 10.15
CA GLU A 176 11.69 21.76 9.57
C GLU A 176 11.02 22.13 8.24
N SER A 177 10.63 23.38 8.09
CA SER A 177 10.02 23.89 6.87
C SER A 177 10.78 25.07 6.29
N SER A 178 10.80 25.17 4.97
CA SER A 178 11.31 26.38 4.29
C SER A 178 10.37 27.56 4.53
N LYS A 179 10.86 28.79 4.28
CA LYS A 179 10.10 30.03 4.41
C LYS A 179 8.79 30.06 3.58
N ASP A 180 8.71 29.25 2.55
CA ASP A 180 7.56 29.19 1.65
C ASP A 180 6.55 28.11 2.04
N VAL A 181 6.74 27.47 3.19
CA VAL A 181 5.85 26.46 3.76
C VAL A 181 5.44 26.85 5.16
N LYS A 182 4.14 26.84 5.41
CA LYS A 182 3.55 27.01 6.74
C LYS A 182 3.05 25.65 7.24
N VAL A 183 3.52 25.23 8.41
CA VAL A 183 3.01 24.07 9.12
C VAL A 183 1.65 24.45 9.74
N LEU A 184 0.66 23.59 9.60
CA LEU A 184 -0.69 23.70 10.18
C LEU A 184 -0.89 22.50 11.12
N GLU A 185 -1.96 22.51 11.88
CA GLU A 185 -2.31 21.42 12.80
C GLU A 185 -2.57 20.10 12.05
N ASP A 186 -3.19 20.19 10.87
CA ASP A 186 -3.64 19.06 10.05
C ASP A 186 -2.88 18.93 8.73
N GLY A 187 -1.74 19.59 8.58
CA GLY A 187 -0.94 19.50 7.34
C GLY A 187 -0.04 20.69 7.06
N PHE A 188 0.14 21.00 5.80
CA PHE A 188 1.09 22.02 5.34
C PHE A 188 0.49 22.87 4.23
N LYS A 189 0.76 24.18 4.29
CA LYS A 189 0.40 25.10 3.22
C LYS A 189 1.65 25.59 2.51
N VAL A 190 1.80 25.21 1.24
CA VAL A 190 2.89 25.66 0.38
C VAL A 190 2.44 26.93 -0.34
N SER A 191 3.21 28.02 -0.25
CA SER A 191 2.90 29.32 -0.86
C SER A 191 3.60 29.53 -2.22
N ARG A 192 4.68 28.79 -2.49
CA ARG A 192 5.44 28.84 -3.75
C ARG A 192 6.03 27.49 -4.11
N ASN A 193 6.23 27.27 -5.41
CA ASN A 193 6.96 26.09 -5.88
C ASN A 193 8.39 26.06 -5.31
N GLY A 194 8.83 24.86 -4.90
CA GLY A 194 10.14 24.67 -4.29
C GLY A 194 10.14 24.82 -2.77
N GLY A 195 8.99 25.05 -2.13
CA GLY A 195 8.85 24.89 -0.69
C GLY A 195 9.16 23.45 -0.26
N SER A 196 9.91 23.29 0.83
CA SER A 196 10.33 21.99 1.35
C SER A 196 9.94 21.82 2.81
N ILE A 197 9.67 20.57 3.18
CA ILE A 197 9.48 20.11 4.54
C ILE A 197 10.44 18.95 4.75
N THR A 198 11.08 18.95 5.89
CA THR A 198 11.93 17.86 6.34
C THR A 198 11.41 17.37 7.67
N LEU A 199 11.12 16.09 7.76
CA LEU A 199 10.82 15.41 9.02
C LEU A 199 12.12 14.78 9.51
N LYS A 200 12.51 15.10 10.74
CA LYS A 200 13.67 14.52 11.42
C LYS A 200 13.16 13.65 12.54
N PHE A 201 13.56 12.41 12.53
CA PHE A 201 13.25 11.43 13.57
C PHE A 201 14.50 10.61 13.87
N ASP A 202 14.63 10.17 15.10
CA ASP A 202 15.67 9.24 15.48
C ASP A 202 15.37 7.88 14.84
N GLY A 203 16.41 7.22 14.33
CA GLY A 203 16.27 5.91 13.70
C GLY A 203 15.65 4.92 14.67
N LEU A 204 14.84 4.03 14.14
CA LEU A 204 14.39 2.84 14.88
C LEU A 204 15.55 1.83 14.81
N ASP A 205 16.07 1.45 16.00
CA ASP A 205 17.05 0.36 16.13
C ASP A 205 16.41 -1.01 15.89
#